data_483d16f4913b23cda4c8376f91f8297c
#
_entry.id   483d16f4913b23cda4c8376f91f8297c
#
_cell.length_a   1.000
_cell.length_b   1.000
_cell.length_c   1.000
_cell.angle_alpha   90.00
_cell.angle_beta   90.00
_cell.angle_gamma   90.00
#
_symmetry.space_group_name_H-M   'P 1'
#
loop_
_entity.id
_entity.type
_entity.pdbx_description
1 polymer ?
#
loop_
_entity_poly.entity_id
_entity_poly.type
_entity_poly.pdbx_seq_one_letter_code
_entity_poly.pdbx_strand_id
1 'polypeptide(L)'
;MKIGPPENMTRVGSIEERYQSYNVEMLEVTGGMFWKPYGQASNDRTGGAPDKPGVPAGMDADLYEYRPPVDLSNGKLRKLAAALGPAYVRVSGTWANTTYFADSDPAPSSPPSGFAGVLNRDRWKGVVDFAAATDARIVTSVAISSGVRDSAGVWMPGQARGFLDYTRSVGGDIAAAEFMNEPTMANMGGAPKGYDAEAFGRDFKLFASLTRQAASGMRVLGPGSVGETTAPDAMIHYGSQGVIATRDMLQQMGTDIDAFSYHHYGAASQRCAGTAGMPQTSAGAALSEEWLARTDQTLAFYRNLRDEFDPGKRMWLTETADAACGGNPWASTFLDTFRYLDQLGRLAKQGVQVVIHNTLAASDYGLLDQKTLKPRPNYWGALLWRRLMGTTVLDSGVEIAEGRHVYAHCLRGASGGVTLLVINNSRTETAIEVPLESKRYTLSAEPLRRSDVELNGATLNVDDGGDLPAIEGAATTAGSVSFAPGTITFLAIERSGNSACRGS
;
A
#
# COMPACT_ATOMS: atom_id res chain seq x y z
N MET A 1 -26.07 -17.16 3.27
CA MET A 1 -26.28 -15.71 2.96
C MET A 1 -27.08 -15.60 1.66
N LYS A 2 -27.83 -14.49 1.49
CA LYS A 2 -28.55 -14.21 0.23
C LYS A 2 -27.85 -13.01 -0.44
N ILE A 3 -27.38 -13.23 -1.67
CA ILE A 3 -26.83 -12.15 -2.52
C ILE A 3 -27.94 -11.63 -3.44
N GLY A 4 -27.75 -10.43 -3.99
CA GLY A 4 -28.56 -10.00 -5.13
C GLY A 4 -28.32 -10.92 -6.35
N PRO A 5 -29.32 -11.09 -7.24
CA PRO A 5 -29.10 -11.84 -8.49
C PRO A 5 -27.97 -11.21 -9.29
N PRO A 6 -26.94 -11.97 -9.72
CA PRO A 6 -25.76 -11.42 -10.39
C PRO A 6 -26.07 -10.55 -11.62
N GLU A 7 -27.10 -10.90 -12.39
CA GLU A 7 -27.56 -10.16 -13.56
C GLU A 7 -28.16 -8.78 -13.22
N ASN A 8 -28.62 -8.58 -11.98
CA ASN A 8 -29.31 -7.39 -11.50
C ASN A 8 -28.46 -6.57 -10.50
N MET A 9 -27.24 -6.99 -10.18
CA MET A 9 -26.36 -6.22 -9.31
C MET A 9 -26.10 -4.84 -9.90
N THR A 10 -26.39 -3.80 -9.14
CA THR A 10 -26.26 -2.41 -9.59
C THR A 10 -24.82 -1.91 -9.43
N ARG A 11 -24.38 -1.07 -10.36
CA ARG A 11 -23.09 -0.39 -10.23
C ARG A 11 -23.16 0.63 -9.09
N VAL A 12 -22.18 0.53 -8.15
CA VAL A 12 -22.01 1.50 -7.06
C VAL A 12 -20.83 2.43 -7.28
N GLY A 13 -19.90 2.07 -8.16
CA GLY A 13 -18.74 2.89 -8.45
C GLY A 13 -17.80 2.28 -9.48
N SER A 14 -16.62 2.87 -9.55
CA SER A 14 -15.48 2.33 -10.30
C SER A 14 -14.19 2.68 -9.59
N ILE A 15 -13.18 1.84 -9.80
CA ILE A 15 -11.80 2.02 -9.35
C ILE A 15 -10.87 2.21 -10.55
N GLU A 16 -9.66 2.74 -10.35
CA GLU A 16 -8.67 2.83 -11.42
C GLU A 16 -8.18 1.43 -11.82
N GLU A 17 -7.71 1.28 -13.05
CA GLU A 17 -7.14 0.02 -13.56
C GLU A 17 -5.93 -0.42 -12.71
N ARG A 18 -5.17 0.52 -12.16
CA ARG A 18 -4.04 0.33 -11.25
C ARG A 18 -4.44 0.40 -9.78
N TYR A 19 -5.67 -0.01 -9.45
CA TYR A 19 -6.22 0.06 -8.10
C TYR A 19 -5.36 -0.68 -7.08
N GLN A 20 -5.06 -1.95 -7.35
CA GLN A 20 -4.17 -2.75 -6.51
C GLN A 20 -2.73 -2.51 -6.98
N SER A 21 -1.93 -1.92 -6.11
CA SER A 21 -0.57 -1.45 -6.36
C SER A 21 0.36 -1.76 -5.18
N TYR A 22 1.66 -1.44 -5.28
CA TYR A 22 2.64 -1.77 -4.26
C TYR A 22 3.74 -0.71 -4.12
N ASN A 23 4.31 -0.63 -2.91
CA ASN A 23 5.49 0.17 -2.62
C ASN A 23 6.78 -0.65 -2.88
N VAL A 24 7.82 0.07 -3.26
CA VAL A 24 9.23 -0.26 -3.07
C VAL A 24 9.80 0.91 -2.29
N GLU A 25 10.19 0.71 -1.04
CA GLU A 25 10.69 1.79 -0.20
C GLU A 25 11.93 2.44 -0.83
N MET A 26 12.09 3.76 -0.68
CA MET A 26 13.31 4.46 -1.15
C MET A 26 14.57 3.77 -0.62
N LEU A 27 14.51 3.29 0.60
CA LEU A 27 15.62 2.56 1.22
C LEU A 27 15.88 1.19 0.56
N GLU A 28 14.87 0.53 -0.01
CA GLU A 28 15.10 -0.69 -0.82
C GLU A 28 15.90 -0.37 -2.08
N VAL A 29 15.75 0.83 -2.63
CA VAL A 29 16.50 1.29 -3.81
C VAL A 29 17.92 1.72 -3.45
N THR A 30 18.08 2.46 -2.36
CA THR A 30 19.40 2.99 -1.94
C THR A 30 20.23 2.00 -1.13
N GLY A 31 19.59 1.06 -0.44
CA GLY A 31 20.16 0.31 0.67
C GLY A 31 20.22 1.15 1.93
N GLY A 32 20.29 0.50 3.09
CA GLY A 32 20.37 1.18 4.38
C GLY A 32 19.80 0.38 5.55
N MET A 33 19.51 1.07 6.65
CA MET A 33 18.99 0.47 7.89
C MET A 33 17.47 0.29 7.79
N PHE A 34 16.99 -0.96 7.69
CA PHE A 34 15.58 -1.30 7.59
C PHE A 34 15.15 -2.29 8.67
N TRP A 35 13.87 -2.53 8.82
CA TRP A 35 13.30 -3.37 9.85
C TRP A 35 13.91 -4.77 9.88
N LYS A 36 14.40 -5.22 11.05
CA LYS A 36 14.85 -6.61 11.27
C LYS A 36 13.66 -7.57 11.10
N PRO A 37 13.84 -8.72 10.43
CA PRO A 37 12.84 -9.78 10.42
C PRO A 37 12.58 -10.32 11.82
N TYR A 38 11.35 -10.76 12.10
CA TYR A 38 11.08 -11.51 13.32
C TYR A 38 11.90 -12.80 13.40
N GLY A 39 12.27 -13.20 14.62
CA GLY A 39 13.13 -14.38 14.87
C GLY A 39 14.64 -14.13 14.77
N GLN A 40 15.05 -12.93 14.34
CA GLN A 40 16.46 -12.50 14.36
C GLN A 40 16.74 -11.41 15.42
N ALA A 41 15.74 -11.02 16.20
CA ALA A 41 15.91 -10.05 17.28
C ALA A 41 16.79 -10.68 18.39
N SER A 42 17.90 -10.04 18.73
CA SER A 42 18.60 -10.34 19.97
C SER A 42 17.68 -10.09 21.15
N ASN A 43 17.61 -11.00 22.11
CA ASN A 43 16.87 -10.85 23.35
C ASN A 43 17.42 -9.76 24.29
N ASP A 44 18.46 -9.05 23.88
CA ASP A 44 19.08 -7.97 24.64
C ASP A 44 18.50 -6.62 24.24
N ARG A 45 17.38 -6.23 24.88
CA ARG A 45 16.96 -4.84 24.97
C ARG A 45 17.88 -4.09 25.92
N THR A 46 19.03 -3.67 25.43
CA THR A 46 19.85 -2.67 26.13
C THR A 46 19.38 -1.30 25.65
N GLY A 47 18.80 -0.53 26.58
CA GLY A 47 18.11 0.72 26.29
C GLY A 47 18.93 1.71 25.46
N GLY A 48 18.24 2.38 24.54
CA GLY A 48 18.55 3.66 23.94
C GLY A 48 19.99 3.91 23.50
N ALA A 49 20.42 3.33 22.37
CA ALA A 49 21.61 3.82 21.70
C ALA A 49 21.30 5.19 21.05
N PRO A 50 22.24 6.17 21.08
CA PRO A 50 22.03 7.45 20.44
C PRO A 50 21.77 7.30 18.94
N ASP A 51 21.07 8.28 18.34
CA ASP A 51 20.69 8.34 16.95
C ASP A 51 21.75 7.78 16.01
N LYS A 52 21.48 6.62 15.39
CA LYS A 52 22.33 6.05 14.36
C LYS A 52 21.93 6.63 12.99
N PRO A 53 22.89 7.00 12.14
CA PRO A 53 22.60 7.46 10.79
C PRO A 53 21.72 6.47 10.03
N GLY A 54 20.66 6.96 9.39
CA GLY A 54 19.75 6.15 8.59
C GLY A 54 18.60 5.49 9.38
N VAL A 55 18.50 5.68 10.68
CA VAL A 55 17.34 5.28 11.51
C VAL A 55 16.44 6.49 11.71
N PRO A 56 15.09 6.36 11.59
CA PRO A 56 14.17 7.46 11.85
C PRO A 56 14.33 8.02 13.28
N ALA A 57 14.22 9.34 13.42
CA ALA A 57 14.45 10.01 14.69
C ALA A 57 13.53 9.50 15.80
N GLY A 58 14.09 9.24 16.97
CA GLY A 58 13.36 8.74 18.14
C GLY A 58 13.05 7.24 18.12
N MET A 59 13.52 6.50 17.11
CA MET A 59 13.35 5.04 17.03
C MET A 59 14.57 4.30 17.58
N ASP A 60 14.34 3.15 18.22
CA ASP A 60 15.40 2.27 18.71
C ASP A 60 16.16 1.64 17.53
N ALA A 61 17.47 1.90 17.47
CA ALA A 61 18.34 1.39 16.41
C ALA A 61 18.42 -0.15 16.35
N ASP A 62 18.12 -0.84 17.44
CA ASP A 62 18.15 -2.31 17.51
C ASP A 62 16.97 -2.96 16.76
N LEU A 63 15.95 -2.17 16.39
CA LEU A 63 14.85 -2.62 15.53
C LEU A 63 15.26 -2.74 14.04
N TYR A 64 16.46 -2.28 13.68
CA TYR A 64 16.91 -2.17 12.30
C TYR A 64 18.14 -3.02 12.03
N GLU A 65 18.29 -3.47 10.79
CA GLU A 65 19.51 -4.07 10.25
C GLU A 65 19.83 -3.45 8.88
N TYR A 66 21.11 -3.49 8.50
CA TYR A 66 21.51 -3.05 7.17
C TYR A 66 20.98 -4.02 6.11
N ARG A 67 20.37 -3.47 5.09
CA ARG A 67 19.93 -4.19 3.88
C ARG A 67 20.61 -3.62 2.65
N PRO A 68 21.18 -4.49 1.80
CA PRO A 68 21.65 -4.05 0.50
C PRO A 68 20.46 -3.60 -0.36
N PRO A 69 20.72 -2.79 -1.39
CA PRO A 69 19.71 -2.44 -2.37
C PRO A 69 19.10 -3.67 -3.03
N VAL A 70 17.79 -3.60 -3.30
CA VAL A 70 17.08 -4.62 -4.07
C VAL A 70 17.58 -4.60 -5.52
N ASP A 71 17.80 -5.79 -6.09
CA ASP A 71 18.10 -5.90 -7.51
C ASP A 71 16.83 -5.82 -8.35
N LEU A 72 16.45 -4.61 -8.77
CA LEU A 72 15.30 -4.35 -9.63
C LEU A 72 15.48 -4.87 -11.07
N SER A 73 16.67 -5.36 -11.44
CA SER A 73 16.93 -6.03 -12.72
C SER A 73 16.65 -7.53 -12.67
N ASN A 74 16.47 -8.10 -11.48
CA ASN A 74 16.23 -9.52 -11.25
C ASN A 74 15.02 -10.02 -12.06
N GLY A 75 15.22 -11.00 -12.93
CA GLY A 75 14.21 -11.53 -13.83
C GLY A 75 13.00 -12.15 -13.11
N LYS A 76 13.23 -12.86 -12.00
CA LYS A 76 12.17 -13.44 -11.19
C LYS A 76 11.31 -12.35 -10.53
N LEU A 77 11.94 -11.33 -9.95
CA LEU A 77 11.23 -10.19 -9.37
C LEU A 77 10.35 -9.49 -10.40
N ARG A 78 10.90 -9.22 -11.59
CA ARG A 78 10.16 -8.58 -12.68
C ARG A 78 8.98 -9.42 -13.17
N LYS A 79 9.15 -10.72 -13.35
CA LYS A 79 8.04 -11.63 -13.74
C LYS A 79 6.91 -11.58 -12.71
N LEU A 80 7.24 -11.70 -11.43
CA LEU A 80 6.25 -11.69 -10.35
C LEU A 80 5.55 -10.33 -10.21
N ALA A 81 6.28 -9.23 -10.34
CA ALA A 81 5.70 -7.89 -10.32
C ALA A 81 4.80 -7.64 -11.56
N ALA A 82 5.24 -8.04 -12.75
CA ALA A 82 4.45 -7.91 -13.99
C ALA A 82 3.13 -8.69 -13.93
N ALA A 83 3.09 -9.83 -13.24
CA ALA A 83 1.87 -10.60 -13.06
C ALA A 83 0.80 -9.87 -12.22
N LEU A 84 1.21 -8.89 -11.41
CA LEU A 84 0.32 -7.99 -10.66
C LEU A 84 -0.05 -6.72 -11.46
N GLY A 85 0.59 -6.48 -12.60
CA GLY A 85 0.36 -5.31 -13.44
C GLY A 85 -0.97 -5.32 -14.23
N PRO A 86 -1.41 -4.14 -14.71
CA PRO A 86 -0.80 -2.82 -14.50
C PRO A 86 -0.95 -2.32 -13.07
N ALA A 87 0.10 -1.70 -12.53
CA ALA A 87 0.14 -1.21 -11.16
C ALA A 87 0.79 0.19 -11.06
N TYR A 88 0.69 0.84 -9.92
CA TYR A 88 1.64 1.86 -9.49
C TYR A 88 2.75 1.18 -8.66
N VAL A 89 3.99 1.60 -8.87
CA VAL A 89 5.10 1.35 -7.96
C VAL A 89 5.43 2.67 -7.25
N ARG A 90 5.15 2.73 -5.95
CA ARG A 90 5.48 3.92 -5.17
C ARG A 90 6.86 3.74 -4.55
N VAL A 91 7.80 4.61 -4.94
CA VAL A 91 9.16 4.68 -4.39
C VAL A 91 9.25 5.88 -3.48
N SER A 92 9.03 5.68 -2.20
CA SER A 92 8.94 6.71 -1.18
C SER A 92 9.26 6.14 0.22
N GLY A 93 8.48 6.47 1.24
CA GLY A 93 8.69 6.09 2.63
C GLY A 93 9.48 7.14 3.41
N THR A 94 9.60 6.95 4.72
CA THR A 94 10.24 7.91 5.63
C THR A 94 11.65 8.30 5.17
N TRP A 95 12.43 7.37 4.62
CA TRP A 95 13.80 7.61 4.14
C TRP A 95 13.87 8.52 2.91
N ALA A 96 12.82 8.58 2.08
CA ALA A 96 12.78 9.46 0.91
C ALA A 96 12.90 10.94 1.33
N ASN A 97 12.35 11.31 2.47
CA ASN A 97 12.38 12.66 3.01
C ASN A 97 13.79 13.21 3.24
N THR A 98 14.79 12.32 3.41
CA THR A 98 16.18 12.66 3.71
C THR A 98 17.17 12.12 2.69
N THR A 99 16.71 11.64 1.54
CA THR A 99 17.56 11.08 0.49
C THR A 99 17.99 12.15 -0.50
N TYR A 100 19.30 12.30 -0.68
CA TYR A 100 19.91 13.15 -1.71
C TYR A 100 19.88 12.44 -3.06
N PHE A 101 19.31 13.05 -4.08
CA PHE A 101 19.49 12.58 -5.45
C PHE A 101 20.82 13.11 -6.01
N ALA A 102 21.77 12.21 -6.26
CA ALA A 102 23.07 12.55 -6.81
C ALA A 102 23.00 12.61 -8.34
N ASP A 103 22.82 13.82 -8.89
CA ASP A 103 22.81 14.07 -10.33
C ASP A 103 24.23 14.25 -10.87
N SER A 104 25.14 13.35 -10.51
CA SER A 104 26.55 13.36 -10.94
C SER A 104 27.13 11.95 -10.97
N ASP A 105 28.14 11.75 -11.81
CA ASP A 105 28.96 10.54 -11.88
C ASP A 105 30.44 10.90 -11.66
N PRO A 106 31.11 10.29 -10.65
CA PRO A 106 30.55 9.40 -9.65
C PRO A 106 29.65 10.13 -8.63
N ALA A 107 28.69 9.38 -8.07
CA ALA A 107 27.91 9.88 -6.94
C ALA A 107 28.81 10.02 -5.68
N PRO A 108 28.49 10.93 -4.74
CA PRO A 108 29.22 11.04 -3.48
C PRO A 108 29.12 9.73 -2.69
N SER A 109 30.23 9.34 -2.06
CA SER A 109 30.33 8.10 -1.25
C SER A 109 29.57 8.18 0.08
N SER A 110 29.21 9.38 0.51
CA SER A 110 28.41 9.65 1.72
C SER A 110 27.42 10.77 1.44
N PRO A 111 26.27 10.79 2.16
CA PRO A 111 25.30 11.84 2.00
C PRO A 111 25.89 13.23 2.28
N PRO A 112 25.58 14.27 1.47
CA PRO A 112 25.91 15.63 1.79
C PRO A 112 25.26 16.08 3.11
N SER A 113 25.76 17.19 3.67
CA SER A 113 25.19 17.76 4.90
C SER A 113 23.67 17.99 4.76
N GLY A 114 22.93 17.57 5.77
CA GLY A 114 21.47 17.69 5.81
C GLY A 114 20.71 16.54 5.15
N PHE A 115 21.39 15.52 4.62
CA PHE A 115 20.79 14.28 4.10
C PHE A 115 21.30 13.05 4.86
N ALA A 116 20.51 11.97 4.81
CA ALA A 116 20.84 10.68 5.46
C ALA A 116 21.06 9.54 4.46
N GLY A 117 20.68 9.68 3.20
CA GLY A 117 20.83 8.69 2.14
C GLY A 117 21.28 9.31 0.81
N VAL A 118 21.78 8.47 -0.10
CA VAL A 118 22.16 8.86 -1.46
C VAL A 118 21.46 7.95 -2.47
N LEU A 119 20.69 8.55 -3.35
CA LEU A 119 20.13 7.92 -4.54
C LEU A 119 20.97 8.34 -5.75
N ASN A 120 21.72 7.44 -6.35
CA ASN A 120 22.49 7.73 -7.56
C ASN A 120 21.67 7.49 -8.83
N ARG A 121 22.19 7.96 -9.95
CA ARG A 121 21.58 7.84 -11.28
C ARG A 121 21.27 6.39 -11.65
N ASP A 122 22.21 5.46 -11.48
CA ASP A 122 22.05 4.06 -11.88
C ASP A 122 20.91 3.38 -11.14
N ARG A 123 20.81 3.64 -9.82
CA ARG A 123 19.73 3.08 -9.00
C ARG A 123 18.38 3.60 -9.40
N TRP A 124 18.27 4.91 -9.66
CA TRP A 124 17.01 5.49 -10.12
C TRP A 124 16.65 5.02 -11.52
N LYS A 125 17.63 4.90 -12.43
CA LYS A 125 17.40 4.26 -13.71
C LYS A 125 16.89 2.83 -13.57
N GLY A 126 17.40 2.08 -12.60
CA GLY A 126 16.90 0.75 -12.27
C GLY A 126 15.40 0.75 -11.89
N VAL A 127 14.91 1.78 -11.19
CA VAL A 127 13.47 1.96 -10.91
C VAL A 127 12.68 2.23 -12.20
N VAL A 128 13.19 3.11 -13.07
CA VAL A 128 12.55 3.42 -14.37
C VAL A 128 12.46 2.16 -15.23
N ASP A 129 13.54 1.41 -15.35
CA ASP A 129 13.61 0.17 -16.14
C ASP A 129 12.68 -0.93 -15.54
N PHE A 130 12.59 -1.01 -14.22
CA PHE A 130 11.69 -1.92 -13.53
C PHE A 130 10.22 -1.55 -13.81
N ALA A 131 9.86 -0.28 -13.68
CA ALA A 131 8.51 0.19 -13.93
C ALA A 131 8.06 -0.11 -15.37
N ALA A 132 8.95 0.15 -16.35
CA ALA A 132 8.69 -0.18 -17.76
C ALA A 132 8.53 -1.70 -17.99
N ALA A 133 9.38 -2.53 -17.36
CA ALA A 133 9.35 -3.98 -17.55
C ALA A 133 8.14 -4.67 -16.88
N THR A 134 7.45 -4.00 -15.95
CA THR A 134 6.36 -4.58 -15.13
C THR A 134 4.99 -3.94 -15.38
N ASP A 135 4.86 -3.11 -16.43
CA ASP A 135 3.67 -2.26 -16.65
C ASP A 135 3.28 -1.49 -15.37
N ALA A 136 4.29 -0.96 -14.67
CA ALA A 136 4.07 -0.12 -13.51
C ALA A 136 4.28 1.36 -13.87
N ARG A 137 3.58 2.26 -13.16
CA ARG A 137 3.80 3.71 -13.22
C ARG A 137 4.37 4.20 -11.91
N ILE A 138 5.37 5.08 -11.97
CA ILE A 138 6.09 5.53 -10.78
C ILE A 138 5.25 6.56 -10.02
N VAL A 139 5.13 6.33 -8.69
CA VAL A 139 4.68 7.30 -7.70
C VAL A 139 5.85 7.55 -6.75
N THR A 140 6.08 8.78 -6.30
CA THR A 140 7.20 9.10 -5.41
C THR A 140 6.91 10.27 -4.48
N SER A 141 7.89 10.63 -3.66
CA SER A 141 7.95 11.88 -2.90
C SER A 141 9.33 12.51 -3.02
N VAL A 142 9.52 13.72 -2.51
CA VAL A 142 10.79 14.44 -2.61
C VAL A 142 11.42 14.66 -1.25
N ALA A 143 12.72 14.93 -1.22
CA ALA A 143 13.44 15.27 0.01
C ALA A 143 12.97 16.60 0.60
N ILE A 144 12.88 16.67 1.94
CA ILE A 144 12.43 17.86 2.69
C ILE A 144 13.37 18.24 3.83
N SER A 145 14.43 17.49 4.02
CA SER A 145 15.41 17.68 5.10
C SER A 145 16.14 19.03 5.01
N SER A 146 16.99 19.34 5.99
CA SER A 146 17.76 20.59 6.02
C SER A 146 18.65 20.79 4.80
N GLY A 147 19.03 19.71 4.10
CA GLY A 147 19.86 19.77 2.89
C GLY A 147 19.18 20.40 1.66
N VAL A 148 17.86 20.52 1.66
CA VAL A 148 17.08 21.16 0.58
C VAL A 148 16.44 22.47 1.00
N ARG A 149 17.05 23.18 1.96
CA ARG A 149 16.49 24.44 2.48
C ARG A 149 17.47 25.59 2.36
N ASP A 150 16.93 26.80 2.18
CA ASP A 150 17.71 28.04 2.25
C ASP A 150 17.99 28.45 3.72
N SER A 151 18.70 29.57 3.89
CA SER A 151 19.02 30.10 5.21
C SER A 151 17.81 30.54 6.03
N ALA A 152 16.65 30.76 5.40
CA ALA A 152 15.38 31.09 6.05
C ALA A 152 14.55 29.85 6.36
N GLY A 153 15.05 28.63 6.03
CA GLY A 153 14.36 27.36 6.24
C GLY A 153 13.28 27.05 5.20
N VAL A 154 13.24 27.79 4.07
CA VAL A 154 12.29 27.55 2.98
C VAL A 154 12.80 26.43 2.09
N TRP A 155 11.91 25.53 1.69
CA TRP A 155 12.24 24.45 0.77
C TRP A 155 12.65 24.97 -0.61
N MET A 156 13.75 24.43 -1.14
CA MET A 156 14.29 24.78 -2.45
C MET A 156 14.03 23.69 -3.47
N PRO A 157 13.44 24.00 -4.65
CA PRO A 157 13.02 23.00 -5.63
C PRO A 157 14.18 22.38 -6.45
N GLY A 158 15.43 22.83 -6.29
CA GLY A 158 16.55 22.44 -7.15
C GLY A 158 16.81 20.93 -7.20
N GLN A 159 16.83 20.26 -6.04
CA GLN A 159 16.99 18.81 -5.94
C GLN A 159 15.85 18.06 -6.64
N ALA A 160 14.61 18.43 -6.36
CA ALA A 160 13.44 17.82 -6.98
C ALA A 160 13.41 18.05 -8.50
N ARG A 161 13.79 19.25 -8.97
CA ARG A 161 13.90 19.55 -10.40
C ARG A 161 14.92 18.66 -11.08
N GLY A 162 16.14 18.54 -10.56
CA GLY A 162 17.18 17.67 -11.09
C GLY A 162 16.74 16.20 -11.15
N PHE A 163 16.03 15.75 -10.12
CA PHE A 163 15.45 14.40 -10.07
C PHE A 163 14.39 14.16 -11.17
N LEU A 164 13.47 15.11 -11.39
CA LEU A 164 12.47 15.06 -12.47
C LEU A 164 13.13 15.11 -13.86
N ASP A 165 14.12 15.99 -14.03
CA ASP A 165 14.82 16.15 -15.30
C ASP A 165 15.61 14.90 -15.65
N TYR A 166 16.33 14.31 -14.71
CA TYR A 166 17.01 13.04 -14.93
C TYR A 166 16.04 11.91 -15.26
N THR A 167 14.92 11.79 -14.53
CA THR A 167 13.90 10.77 -14.80
C THR A 167 13.47 10.80 -16.26
N ARG A 168 13.18 11.99 -16.78
CA ARG A 168 12.80 12.16 -18.21
C ARG A 168 13.95 11.85 -19.16
N SER A 169 15.19 12.24 -18.80
CA SER A 169 16.36 12.01 -19.66
C SER A 169 16.66 10.54 -19.90
N VAL A 170 16.25 9.66 -18.96
CA VAL A 170 16.39 8.19 -19.09
C VAL A 170 15.12 7.50 -19.59
N GLY A 171 14.16 8.27 -20.12
CA GLY A 171 12.92 7.74 -20.70
C GLY A 171 11.84 7.38 -19.69
N GLY A 172 11.99 7.78 -18.42
CA GLY A 172 11.00 7.57 -17.36
C GLY A 172 9.96 8.69 -17.27
N ASP A 173 8.85 8.38 -16.61
CA ASP A 173 7.79 9.32 -16.27
C ASP A 173 7.30 9.05 -14.83
N ILE A 174 7.15 10.13 -14.04
CA ILE A 174 6.55 10.04 -12.70
C ILE A 174 5.06 10.36 -12.87
N ALA A 175 4.22 9.37 -12.61
CA ALA A 175 2.78 9.49 -12.79
C ALA A 175 2.11 10.33 -11.71
N ALA A 176 2.64 10.28 -10.48
CA ALA A 176 2.13 11.06 -9.36
C ALA A 176 3.21 11.26 -8.29
N ALA A 177 3.12 12.33 -7.52
CA ALA A 177 4.01 12.55 -6.38
C ALA A 177 3.31 13.23 -5.21
N GLU A 178 3.71 12.85 -4.01
CA GLU A 178 3.48 13.56 -2.75
C GLU A 178 4.65 14.52 -2.49
N PHE A 179 4.39 15.61 -1.77
CA PHE A 179 5.49 16.53 -1.41
C PHE A 179 6.48 15.83 -0.47
N MET A 180 5.99 15.13 0.54
CA MET A 180 6.80 14.37 1.48
C MET A 180 6.03 13.15 1.97
N ASN A 181 6.76 12.19 2.52
CA ASN A 181 6.16 11.05 3.21
C ASN A 181 5.70 11.45 4.61
N GLU A 182 4.45 11.13 4.97
CA GLU A 182 3.87 11.22 6.32
C GLU A 182 4.10 12.55 7.06
N PRO A 183 3.61 13.67 6.53
CA PRO A 183 3.82 14.99 7.13
C PRO A 183 3.23 15.12 8.55
N THR A 184 2.24 14.32 8.93
CA THR A 184 1.73 14.27 10.31
C THR A 184 2.82 13.90 11.31
N MET A 185 3.87 13.18 10.90
CA MET A 185 5.02 12.76 11.70
C MET A 185 6.32 13.44 11.23
N ALA A 186 6.25 14.72 10.90
CA ALA A 186 7.30 15.45 10.21
C ALA A 186 8.67 15.38 10.89
N ASN A 187 8.75 15.47 12.23
CA ASN A 187 10.02 15.41 12.97
C ASN A 187 10.70 14.04 12.87
N MET A 188 9.92 12.94 12.92
CA MET A 188 10.42 11.58 12.71
C MET A 188 10.84 11.38 11.26
N GLY A 189 10.15 12.03 10.32
CA GLY A 189 10.44 12.04 8.88
C GLY A 189 11.62 12.91 8.47
N GLY A 190 12.38 13.50 9.40
CA GLY A 190 13.59 14.28 9.09
C GLY A 190 13.31 15.74 8.68
N ALA A 191 12.14 16.27 8.93
CA ALA A 191 11.86 17.71 8.81
C ALA A 191 12.68 18.52 9.82
N PRO A 192 13.02 19.79 9.53
CA PRO A 192 13.74 20.64 10.46
C PRO A 192 12.98 20.82 11.79
N LYS A 193 13.74 21.07 12.86
CA LYS A 193 13.14 21.39 14.17
C LYS A 193 12.20 22.58 14.05
N GLY A 194 10.99 22.46 14.58
CA GLY A 194 9.97 23.50 14.54
C GLY A 194 9.19 23.57 13.23
N TYR A 195 9.32 22.58 12.37
CA TYR A 195 8.49 22.45 11.16
C TYR A 195 7.03 22.24 11.55
N ASP A 196 6.15 23.10 11.03
CA ASP A 196 4.73 23.16 11.36
C ASP A 196 3.84 23.22 10.12
N ALA A 197 2.55 23.40 10.31
CA ALA A 197 1.57 23.46 9.23
C ALA A 197 1.79 24.65 8.28
N GLU A 198 2.23 25.81 8.78
CA GLU A 198 2.51 26.99 7.95
C GLU A 198 3.72 26.72 7.04
N ALA A 199 4.80 26.18 7.60
CA ALA A 199 5.98 25.76 6.86
C ALA A 199 5.63 24.69 5.81
N PHE A 200 4.83 23.69 6.18
CA PHE A 200 4.34 22.67 5.25
C PHE A 200 3.55 23.29 4.09
N GLY A 201 2.57 24.14 4.38
CA GLY A 201 1.73 24.76 3.35
C GLY A 201 2.51 25.67 2.40
N ARG A 202 3.47 26.44 2.92
CA ARG A 202 4.40 27.25 2.11
C ARG A 202 5.21 26.36 1.15
N ASP A 203 5.84 25.33 1.67
CA ASP A 203 6.74 24.44 0.93
C ASP A 203 5.96 23.57 -0.07
N PHE A 204 4.76 23.11 0.30
CA PHE A 204 3.85 22.39 -0.60
C PHE A 204 3.47 23.23 -1.83
N LYS A 205 3.17 24.52 -1.66
CA LYS A 205 2.86 25.41 -2.80
C LYS A 205 4.03 25.54 -3.76
N LEU A 206 5.26 25.58 -3.24
CA LEU A 206 6.48 25.58 -4.08
C LEU A 206 6.64 24.26 -4.84
N PHE A 207 6.38 23.13 -4.19
CA PHE A 207 6.38 21.81 -4.82
C PHE A 207 5.30 21.69 -5.91
N ALA A 208 4.06 22.08 -5.62
CA ALA A 208 2.97 22.04 -6.59
C ALA A 208 3.29 22.93 -7.81
N SER A 209 3.82 24.13 -7.59
CA SER A 209 4.26 25.01 -8.67
C SER A 209 5.37 24.39 -9.53
N LEU A 210 6.40 23.77 -8.90
CA LEU A 210 7.44 23.05 -9.62
C LEU A 210 6.83 21.94 -10.49
N THR A 211 5.93 21.14 -9.94
CA THR A 211 5.29 20.02 -10.64
C THR A 211 4.53 20.50 -11.86
N ARG A 212 3.70 21.53 -11.73
CA ARG A 212 2.93 22.11 -12.84
C ARG A 212 3.82 22.66 -13.95
N GLN A 213 4.98 23.20 -13.61
CA GLN A 213 5.94 23.75 -14.59
C GLN A 213 6.82 22.68 -15.24
N ALA A 214 7.33 21.75 -14.44
CA ALA A 214 8.36 20.80 -14.90
C ALA A 214 7.80 19.45 -15.36
N ALA A 215 6.59 19.06 -14.92
CA ALA A 215 6.02 17.74 -15.19
C ALA A 215 4.48 17.82 -15.26
N SER A 216 3.95 18.57 -16.24
CA SER A 216 2.51 18.89 -16.34
C SER A 216 1.58 17.67 -16.41
N GLY A 217 2.10 16.49 -16.75
CA GLY A 217 1.37 15.22 -16.74
C GLY A 217 1.38 14.49 -15.40
N MET A 218 2.22 14.92 -14.43
CA MET A 218 2.33 14.32 -13.12
C MET A 218 1.20 14.80 -12.21
N ARG A 219 0.50 13.87 -11.55
CA ARG A 219 -0.52 14.21 -10.54
C ARG A 219 0.17 14.66 -9.24
N VAL A 220 -0.32 15.74 -8.66
CA VAL A 220 0.04 16.15 -7.30
C VAL A 220 -0.89 15.46 -6.32
N LEU A 221 -0.32 14.65 -5.44
CA LEU A 221 -1.03 13.99 -4.36
C LEU A 221 -0.80 14.73 -3.04
N GLY A 222 -1.74 14.66 -2.15
CA GLY A 222 -1.56 15.24 -0.82
C GLY A 222 -2.75 15.05 0.12
N PRO A 223 -2.51 15.22 1.41
CA PRO A 223 -1.22 15.52 2.04
C PRO A 223 -0.30 14.31 2.28
N GLY A 224 -0.77 13.04 2.16
CA GLY A 224 0.01 11.84 2.48
C GLY A 224 0.12 11.57 3.98
N SER A 225 -0.87 11.97 4.74
CA SER A 225 -0.95 11.88 6.20
C SER A 225 -1.16 10.47 6.71
N VAL A 226 -0.71 10.19 7.94
CA VAL A 226 -0.85 8.88 8.61
C VAL A 226 -1.30 9.06 10.07
N GLY A 227 -1.91 8.02 10.63
CA GLY A 227 -2.08 7.85 12.07
C GLY A 227 -3.31 8.51 12.67
N GLU A 228 -4.11 9.21 11.87
CA GLU A 228 -5.38 9.83 12.28
C GLU A 228 -6.56 8.93 11.90
N THR A 229 -7.57 8.88 12.75
CA THR A 229 -8.76 8.03 12.56
C THR A 229 -9.93 8.57 13.37
N THR A 230 -11.15 8.13 13.07
CA THR A 230 -12.33 8.34 13.92
C THR A 230 -12.38 7.38 15.12
N ALA A 231 -11.54 6.36 15.15
CA ALA A 231 -11.41 5.45 16.28
C ALA A 231 -10.81 6.16 17.51
N PRO A 232 -11.13 5.70 18.73
CA PRO A 232 -10.60 6.31 19.95
C PRO A 232 -9.09 6.06 20.15
N ASP A 233 -8.51 5.09 19.47
CA ASP A 233 -7.12 4.63 19.54
C ASP A 233 -6.30 5.04 18.31
N ALA A 234 -6.26 6.34 18.00
CA ALA A 234 -5.40 6.87 16.93
C ALA A 234 -3.91 6.60 17.22
N MET A 235 -3.11 6.40 16.15
CA MET A 235 -1.66 6.19 16.27
C MET A 235 -0.90 7.46 16.66
N ILE A 236 -1.46 8.62 16.37
CA ILE A 236 -0.87 9.92 16.74
C ILE A 236 -1.68 10.61 17.82
N HIS A 237 -0.97 11.35 18.67
CA HIS A 237 -1.56 12.17 19.73
C HIS A 237 -1.29 13.63 19.45
N TYR A 238 -2.36 14.40 19.20
CA TYR A 238 -2.24 15.84 19.00
C TYR A 238 -1.64 16.55 20.23
N GLY A 239 -0.84 17.57 19.96
CA GLY A 239 -0.09 18.27 21.00
C GLY A 239 1.26 17.63 21.37
N SER A 240 1.58 16.45 20.83
CA SER A 240 2.93 15.91 20.91
C SER A 240 3.87 16.71 20.01
N GLN A 241 5.11 16.91 20.46
CA GLN A 241 6.10 17.67 19.71
C GLN A 241 6.38 17.05 18.34
N GLY A 242 6.22 17.82 17.28
CA GLY A 242 6.49 17.40 15.90
C GLY A 242 5.36 16.61 15.23
N VAL A 243 4.17 16.54 15.83
CA VAL A 243 2.95 16.07 15.18
C VAL A 243 2.21 17.26 14.59
N ILE A 244 1.88 17.19 13.30
CA ILE A 244 1.12 18.20 12.57
C ILE A 244 -0.23 17.61 12.18
N ALA A 245 -1.33 18.21 12.64
CA ALA A 245 -2.65 17.74 12.27
C ALA A 245 -2.93 17.94 10.78
N THR A 246 -3.53 16.96 10.12
CA THR A 246 -3.88 17.05 8.69
C THR A 246 -4.77 18.26 8.41
N ARG A 247 -5.72 18.55 9.29
CA ARG A 247 -6.58 19.76 9.17
C ARG A 247 -5.77 21.05 9.04
N ASP A 248 -4.77 21.21 9.90
CA ASP A 248 -3.94 22.42 9.93
C ASP A 248 -3.10 22.52 8.66
N MET A 249 -2.57 21.41 8.16
CA MET A 249 -1.86 21.38 6.87
C MET A 249 -2.76 21.77 5.70
N LEU A 250 -3.99 21.23 5.64
CA LEU A 250 -4.95 21.53 4.57
C LEU A 250 -5.35 23.03 4.56
N GLN A 251 -5.49 23.65 5.73
CA GLN A 251 -5.73 25.09 5.83
C GLN A 251 -4.61 25.92 5.20
N GLN A 252 -3.38 25.43 5.22
CA GLN A 252 -2.21 26.17 4.75
C GLN A 252 -1.80 25.83 3.30
N MET A 253 -2.00 24.57 2.86
CA MET A 253 -1.49 24.12 1.57
C MET A 253 -2.33 24.59 0.37
N GLY A 254 -3.61 24.90 0.58
CA GLY A 254 -4.54 25.22 -0.51
C GLY A 254 -5.04 23.95 -1.23
N THR A 255 -5.67 24.11 -2.39
CA THR A 255 -6.43 23.06 -3.11
C THR A 255 -5.72 22.54 -4.37
N ASP A 256 -4.41 22.77 -4.53
CA ASP A 256 -3.65 22.38 -5.74
C ASP A 256 -3.19 20.92 -5.71
N ILE A 257 -4.12 20.00 -5.39
CA ILE A 257 -3.94 18.55 -5.49
C ILE A 257 -4.85 17.96 -6.57
N ASP A 258 -4.40 16.87 -7.19
CA ASP A 258 -5.19 16.10 -8.16
C ASP A 258 -5.94 14.95 -7.50
N ALA A 259 -5.39 14.41 -6.41
CA ALA A 259 -6.06 13.44 -5.55
C ALA A 259 -5.64 13.61 -4.09
N PHE A 260 -6.57 13.34 -3.19
CA PHE A 260 -6.31 13.32 -1.76
C PHE A 260 -5.66 12.00 -1.37
N SER A 261 -4.45 12.06 -0.82
CA SER A 261 -3.71 10.87 -0.41
C SER A 261 -3.59 10.77 1.11
N TYR A 262 -3.62 9.52 1.60
CA TYR A 262 -3.44 9.19 3.00
C TYR A 262 -2.81 7.81 3.16
N HIS A 263 -2.29 7.51 4.35
CA HIS A 263 -1.77 6.20 4.74
C HIS A 263 -2.65 5.57 5.81
N HIS A 264 -2.66 4.24 5.87
CA HIS A 264 -3.40 3.49 6.88
C HIS A 264 -2.60 2.31 7.40
N TYR A 265 -2.43 2.30 8.71
CA TYR A 265 -2.04 1.14 9.50
C TYR A 265 -2.99 1.03 10.67
N GLY A 266 -3.62 -0.14 10.84
CA GLY A 266 -4.60 -0.34 11.90
C GLY A 266 -3.99 -0.34 13.31
N ALA A 267 -2.67 -0.59 13.42
CA ALA A 267 -1.90 -0.62 14.66
C ALA A 267 -0.41 -0.44 14.37
N ALA A 268 0.40 -0.28 15.42
CA ALA A 268 1.84 -0.53 15.36
C ALA A 268 2.12 -2.02 15.58
N SER A 269 3.19 -2.52 14.96
CA SER A 269 3.59 -3.93 15.11
C SER A 269 4.15 -4.22 16.52
N GLN A 270 4.20 -5.51 16.87
CA GLN A 270 4.71 -5.95 18.17
C GLN A 270 6.15 -5.48 18.47
N ARG A 271 6.98 -5.22 17.43
CA ARG A 271 8.33 -4.68 17.62
C ARG A 271 8.34 -3.27 18.19
N CYS A 272 7.30 -2.49 17.92
CA CYS A 272 7.09 -1.14 18.43
C CYS A 272 6.17 -1.08 19.68
N ALA A 273 5.86 -2.21 20.29
CA ALA A 273 4.99 -2.27 21.49
C ALA A 273 5.50 -1.46 22.69
N GLY A 274 6.80 -1.16 22.74
CA GLY A 274 7.39 -0.30 23.76
C GLY A 274 7.20 1.21 23.51
N THR A 275 6.69 1.61 22.36
CA THR A 275 6.44 3.01 22.04
C THR A 275 5.13 3.43 22.68
N ALA A 276 5.19 4.36 23.63
CA ALA A 276 4.04 4.76 24.44
C ALA A 276 2.87 5.27 23.58
N GLY A 277 1.66 4.75 23.86
CA GLY A 277 0.43 5.22 23.24
C GLY A 277 0.10 4.66 21.87
N MET A 278 0.96 3.85 21.23
CA MET A 278 0.63 3.24 19.95
C MET A 278 -0.33 2.04 20.13
N PRO A 279 -1.45 1.98 19.38
CA PRO A 279 -2.39 0.86 19.43
C PRO A 279 -1.71 -0.42 18.99
N GLN A 280 -2.07 -1.53 19.63
CA GLN A 280 -1.55 -2.86 19.34
C GLN A 280 -2.68 -3.79 18.90
N THR A 281 -2.32 -4.85 18.21
CA THR A 281 -3.24 -5.95 17.88
C THR A 281 -2.58 -7.30 18.14
N SER A 282 -3.34 -8.37 18.05
CA SER A 282 -2.88 -9.74 18.23
C SER A 282 -3.33 -10.64 17.08
N ALA A 283 -2.64 -11.75 16.87
CA ALA A 283 -3.05 -12.75 15.90
C ALA A 283 -4.47 -13.31 16.18
N GLY A 284 -4.89 -13.31 17.45
CA GLY A 284 -6.24 -13.73 17.82
C GLY A 284 -7.34 -12.75 17.40
N ALA A 285 -7.00 -11.46 17.28
CA ALA A 285 -7.92 -10.42 16.83
C ALA A 285 -7.89 -10.17 15.30
N ALA A 286 -6.93 -10.77 14.57
CA ALA A 286 -6.68 -10.47 13.16
C ALA A 286 -7.87 -10.73 12.21
N LEU A 287 -8.83 -11.56 12.62
CA LEU A 287 -10.05 -11.84 11.86
C LEU A 287 -11.30 -11.14 12.44
N SER A 288 -11.17 -10.37 13.52
CA SER A 288 -12.31 -9.67 14.12
C SER A 288 -12.81 -8.54 13.23
N GLU A 289 -14.11 -8.27 13.27
CA GLU A 289 -14.71 -7.14 12.56
C GLU A 289 -14.14 -5.80 13.05
N GLU A 290 -13.86 -5.69 14.35
CA GLU A 290 -13.19 -4.51 14.92
C GLU A 290 -11.86 -4.21 14.22
N TRP A 291 -11.03 -5.24 14.00
CA TRP A 291 -9.75 -5.08 13.32
C TRP A 291 -9.94 -4.75 11.83
N LEU A 292 -10.77 -5.51 11.14
CA LEU A 292 -10.98 -5.37 9.69
C LEU A 292 -11.64 -4.03 9.34
N ALA A 293 -12.51 -3.50 10.19
CA ALA A 293 -13.19 -2.23 9.98
C ALA A 293 -12.33 -0.98 10.28
N ARG A 294 -11.12 -1.11 10.83
CA ARG A 294 -10.24 0.05 11.11
C ARG A 294 -9.92 0.86 9.85
N THR A 295 -9.83 0.20 8.70
CA THR A 295 -9.64 0.91 7.41
C THR A 295 -10.80 1.83 7.07
N ASP A 296 -12.05 1.47 7.42
CA ASP A 296 -13.24 2.30 7.20
C ASP A 296 -13.23 3.54 8.08
N GLN A 297 -12.79 3.39 9.34
CA GLN A 297 -12.69 4.50 10.29
C GLN A 297 -11.63 5.52 9.87
N THR A 298 -10.49 5.05 9.38
CA THR A 298 -9.44 5.92 8.83
C THR A 298 -9.92 6.62 7.56
N LEU A 299 -10.56 5.88 6.64
CA LEU A 299 -11.13 6.48 5.44
C LEU A 299 -12.19 7.53 5.77
N ALA A 300 -13.07 7.28 6.73
CA ALA A 300 -14.10 8.23 7.16
C ALA A 300 -13.49 9.54 7.67
N PHE A 301 -12.41 9.46 8.47
CA PHE A 301 -11.69 10.63 8.96
C PHE A 301 -11.15 11.49 7.80
N TYR A 302 -10.36 10.88 6.92
CA TYR A 302 -9.74 11.61 5.82
C TYR A 302 -10.74 12.04 4.74
N ARG A 303 -11.83 11.29 4.54
CA ARG A 303 -12.90 11.70 3.63
C ARG A 303 -13.62 12.95 4.12
N ASN A 304 -13.89 13.07 5.41
CA ASN A 304 -14.48 14.27 5.98
C ASN A 304 -13.58 15.50 5.74
N LEU A 305 -12.27 15.36 5.90
CA LEU A 305 -11.31 16.43 5.60
C LEU A 305 -11.26 16.74 4.09
N ARG A 306 -11.23 15.70 3.23
CA ARG A 306 -11.29 15.88 1.78
C ARG A 306 -12.55 16.64 1.37
N ASP A 307 -13.72 16.28 1.93
CA ASP A 307 -15.00 16.90 1.57
C ASP A 307 -15.08 18.35 2.03
N GLU A 308 -14.40 18.70 3.13
CA GLU A 308 -14.31 20.06 3.64
C GLU A 308 -13.35 20.95 2.83
N PHE A 309 -12.14 20.46 2.51
CA PHE A 309 -11.07 21.27 1.93
C PHE A 309 -10.90 21.10 0.41
N ASP A 310 -11.14 19.90 -0.11
CA ASP A 310 -10.92 19.51 -1.51
C ASP A 310 -12.10 18.68 -2.06
N PRO A 311 -13.33 19.21 -2.02
CA PRO A 311 -14.53 18.45 -2.35
C PRO A 311 -14.46 17.84 -3.76
N GLY A 312 -14.82 16.56 -3.85
CA GLY A 312 -14.85 15.81 -5.10
C GLY A 312 -13.52 15.27 -5.58
N LYS A 313 -12.38 15.57 -4.91
CA LYS A 313 -11.09 14.96 -5.24
C LYS A 313 -11.14 13.46 -4.95
N ARG A 314 -10.48 12.67 -5.82
CA ARG A 314 -10.36 11.22 -5.66
C ARG A 314 -9.52 10.87 -4.43
N MET A 315 -9.86 9.79 -3.76
CA MET A 315 -9.10 9.29 -2.60
C MET A 315 -8.11 8.22 -3.05
N TRP A 316 -6.86 8.35 -2.62
CA TRP A 316 -5.78 7.37 -2.80
C TRP A 316 -5.24 6.95 -1.44
N LEU A 317 -5.20 5.65 -1.17
CA LEU A 317 -4.46 5.07 -0.05
C LEU A 317 -3.06 4.72 -0.55
N THR A 318 -2.10 5.62 -0.32
CA THR A 318 -0.77 5.55 -0.94
C THR A 318 0.22 4.70 -0.16
N GLU A 319 -0.11 4.31 1.09
CA GLU A 319 0.68 3.35 1.85
C GLU A 319 -0.20 2.63 2.88
N THR A 320 -0.14 1.29 2.90
CA THR A 320 -0.85 0.46 3.89
C THR A 320 -0.25 -0.93 4.01
N ALA A 321 -0.31 -1.49 5.22
CA ALA A 321 -0.06 -2.90 5.52
C ALA A 321 -0.88 -3.33 6.75
N ASP A 322 -0.56 -4.49 7.35
CA ASP A 322 -1.23 -4.96 8.56
C ASP A 322 -0.93 -4.05 9.76
N ALA A 323 0.33 -3.63 9.92
CA ALA A 323 0.76 -2.77 11.01
C ALA A 323 1.97 -1.92 10.62
N ALA A 324 2.07 -0.71 11.16
CA ALA A 324 3.27 0.12 11.06
C ALA A 324 4.49 -0.57 11.71
N CYS A 325 5.68 -0.03 11.51
CA CYS A 325 6.93 -0.62 12.01
C CYS A 325 7.22 -2.01 11.41
N GLY A 326 7.08 -2.18 10.10
CA GLY A 326 7.53 -3.38 9.37
C GLY A 326 6.64 -4.62 9.49
N GLY A 327 5.42 -4.49 10.01
CA GLY A 327 4.43 -5.55 10.11
C GLY A 327 4.56 -6.42 11.36
N ASN A 328 3.48 -7.12 11.70
CA ASN A 328 3.42 -8.10 12.77
C ASN A 328 4.03 -9.45 12.38
N PRO A 329 4.32 -10.36 13.34
CA PRO A 329 4.87 -11.69 13.03
C PRO A 329 4.02 -12.56 12.10
N TRP A 330 2.73 -12.25 11.96
CA TRP A 330 1.81 -12.96 11.07
C TRP A 330 1.54 -12.26 9.73
N ALA A 331 2.14 -11.09 9.49
CA ALA A 331 1.97 -10.32 8.26
C ALA A 331 2.33 -11.11 6.99
N SER A 332 3.30 -12.03 7.10
CA SER A 332 3.76 -12.91 5.99
C SER A 332 2.98 -14.23 5.89
N THR A 333 1.84 -14.36 6.56
CA THR A 333 1.05 -15.60 6.62
C THR A 333 -0.34 -15.40 6.02
N PHE A 334 -1.06 -16.52 5.76
CA PHE A 334 -2.42 -16.47 5.22
C PHE A 334 -3.40 -15.71 6.12
N LEU A 335 -3.10 -15.62 7.43
CA LEU A 335 -3.93 -14.87 8.37
C LEU A 335 -4.08 -13.39 7.98
N ASP A 336 -3.04 -12.74 7.43
CA ASP A 336 -3.14 -11.35 6.98
C ASP A 336 -3.84 -11.20 5.62
N THR A 337 -3.97 -12.27 4.84
CA THR A 337 -4.62 -12.20 3.53
C THR A 337 -6.11 -11.85 3.65
N PHE A 338 -6.73 -12.16 4.78
CA PHE A 338 -8.09 -11.74 5.09
C PHE A 338 -8.20 -10.22 5.16
N ARG A 339 -7.35 -9.57 5.97
CA ARG A 339 -7.30 -8.11 6.05
C ARG A 339 -6.97 -7.49 4.68
N TYR A 340 -5.96 -8.04 3.98
CA TYR A 340 -5.51 -7.50 2.70
C TYR A 340 -6.64 -7.45 1.67
N LEU A 341 -7.35 -8.56 1.45
CA LEU A 341 -8.44 -8.62 0.48
C LEU A 341 -9.71 -7.94 0.95
N ASP A 342 -10.01 -7.99 2.25
CA ASP A 342 -11.13 -7.28 2.84
C ASP A 342 -10.96 -5.75 2.69
N GLN A 343 -9.77 -5.23 2.96
CA GLN A 343 -9.44 -3.83 2.76
C GLN A 343 -9.64 -3.40 1.29
N LEU A 344 -9.15 -4.18 0.33
CA LEU A 344 -9.38 -3.89 -1.09
C LEU A 344 -10.89 -3.84 -1.40
N GLY A 345 -11.67 -4.80 -0.92
CA GLY A 345 -13.12 -4.84 -1.13
C GLY A 345 -13.86 -3.66 -0.51
N ARG A 346 -13.58 -3.36 0.77
CA ARG A 346 -14.20 -2.23 1.49
C ARG A 346 -13.90 -0.90 0.81
N LEU A 347 -12.65 -0.64 0.49
CA LEU A 347 -12.20 0.62 -0.09
C LEU A 347 -12.71 0.81 -1.52
N ALA A 348 -12.75 -0.26 -2.34
CA ALA A 348 -13.36 -0.22 -3.68
C ALA A 348 -14.84 0.14 -3.61
N LYS A 349 -15.62 -0.51 -2.73
CA LYS A 349 -17.05 -0.23 -2.51
C LYS A 349 -17.29 1.22 -2.08
N GLN A 350 -16.32 1.83 -1.40
CA GLN A 350 -16.38 3.21 -0.93
C GLN A 350 -15.73 4.24 -1.88
N GLY A 351 -15.29 3.81 -3.07
CA GLY A 351 -14.82 4.71 -4.13
C GLY A 351 -13.38 5.21 -3.98
N VAL A 352 -12.56 4.60 -3.13
CA VAL A 352 -11.10 4.81 -3.15
C VAL A 352 -10.58 4.32 -4.48
N GLN A 353 -9.72 5.11 -5.14
CA GLN A 353 -9.34 4.84 -6.53
C GLN A 353 -8.06 4.02 -6.66
N VAL A 354 -7.15 4.11 -5.68
CA VAL A 354 -5.87 3.39 -5.66
C VAL A 354 -5.55 2.98 -4.24
N VAL A 355 -5.04 1.74 -4.07
CA VAL A 355 -4.52 1.19 -2.81
C VAL A 355 -3.12 0.65 -3.07
N ILE A 356 -2.13 1.19 -2.38
CA ILE A 356 -0.72 0.84 -2.55
C ILE A 356 -0.23 0.10 -1.31
N HIS A 357 -0.03 -1.21 -1.45
CA HIS A 357 0.41 -2.08 -0.36
C HIS A 357 1.91 -1.90 -0.06
N ASN A 358 2.28 -1.83 1.18
CA ASN A 358 3.66 -1.78 1.65
C ASN A 358 4.10 -3.18 2.10
N THR A 359 5.03 -3.86 1.39
CA THR A 359 5.81 -3.51 0.20
C THR A 359 5.73 -4.63 -0.86
N LEU A 360 6.45 -4.49 -2.00
CA LEU A 360 6.60 -5.60 -2.94
C LEU A 360 7.45 -6.72 -2.35
N ALA A 361 8.64 -6.42 -1.78
CA ALA A 361 9.59 -7.45 -1.38
C ALA A 361 10.42 -7.13 -0.10
N ALA A 362 10.01 -6.17 0.72
CA ALA A 362 10.72 -5.89 1.96
C ALA A 362 9.84 -6.04 3.20
N SER A 363 10.50 -6.31 4.34
CA SER A 363 9.86 -6.47 5.64
C SER A 363 8.90 -7.66 5.74
N ASP A 364 8.26 -7.82 6.90
CA ASP A 364 7.38 -8.98 7.14
C ASP A 364 6.07 -8.86 6.37
N TYR A 365 5.61 -7.65 6.04
CA TYR A 365 4.39 -7.42 5.26
C TYR A 365 4.59 -7.48 3.73
N GLY A 366 5.82 -7.66 3.21
CA GLY A 366 6.07 -7.72 1.76
C GLY A 366 5.26 -8.81 1.06
N LEU A 367 4.82 -8.56 -0.18
CA LEU A 367 4.14 -9.55 -1.02
C LEU A 367 5.04 -10.74 -1.36
N LEU A 368 6.33 -10.50 -1.48
CA LEU A 368 7.36 -11.49 -1.73
C LEU A 368 8.32 -11.57 -0.54
N ASP A 369 8.88 -12.76 -0.31
CA ASP A 369 10.01 -12.90 0.60
C ASP A 369 11.24 -12.20 0.02
N GLN A 370 11.86 -11.34 0.79
CA GLN A 370 12.91 -10.46 0.30
C GLN A 370 14.20 -11.19 -0.13
N LYS A 371 14.50 -12.36 0.44
CA LYS A 371 15.73 -13.11 0.15
C LYS A 371 15.54 -14.10 -0.99
N THR A 372 14.40 -14.78 -1.01
CA THR A 372 14.10 -15.88 -1.93
C THR A 372 13.19 -15.46 -3.07
N LEU A 373 12.53 -14.30 -2.95
CA LEU A 373 11.45 -13.84 -3.83
C LEU A 373 10.29 -14.86 -3.93
N LYS A 374 10.13 -15.72 -2.90
CA LYS A 374 8.98 -16.61 -2.82
C LYS A 374 7.72 -15.80 -2.57
N PRO A 375 6.64 -15.98 -3.37
CA PRO A 375 5.36 -15.33 -3.11
C PRO A 375 4.82 -15.70 -1.73
N ARG A 376 4.38 -14.70 -0.97
CA ARG A 376 3.67 -14.84 0.29
C ARG A 376 2.15 -14.90 0.04
N PRO A 377 1.33 -15.29 1.01
CA PRO A 377 -0.12 -15.43 0.80
C PRO A 377 -0.81 -14.20 0.21
N ASN A 378 -0.44 -12.98 0.64
CA ASN A 378 -0.99 -11.74 0.10
C ASN A 378 -0.70 -11.56 -1.41
N TYR A 379 0.43 -12.06 -1.91
CA TYR A 379 0.72 -12.05 -3.35
C TYR A 379 -0.31 -12.84 -4.16
N TRP A 380 -0.69 -14.02 -3.67
CA TRP A 380 -1.68 -14.85 -4.34
C TRP A 380 -3.08 -14.22 -4.30
N GLY A 381 -3.41 -13.58 -3.18
CA GLY A 381 -4.63 -12.76 -3.06
C GLY A 381 -4.63 -11.60 -4.08
N ALA A 382 -3.52 -10.87 -4.18
CA ALA A 382 -3.33 -9.78 -5.15
C ALA A 382 -3.45 -10.28 -6.60
N LEU A 383 -2.84 -11.43 -6.91
CA LEU A 383 -2.90 -12.03 -8.24
C LEU A 383 -4.33 -12.42 -8.64
N LEU A 384 -5.10 -13.03 -7.73
CA LEU A 384 -6.50 -13.38 -7.99
C LEU A 384 -7.36 -12.12 -8.12
N TRP A 385 -7.16 -11.13 -7.26
CA TRP A 385 -7.81 -9.81 -7.41
C TRP A 385 -7.55 -9.24 -8.82
N ARG A 386 -6.29 -9.17 -9.21
CA ARG A 386 -5.88 -8.64 -10.52
C ARG A 386 -6.50 -9.39 -11.69
N ARG A 387 -6.63 -10.71 -11.60
CA ARG A 387 -7.15 -11.55 -12.69
C ARG A 387 -8.67 -11.55 -12.80
N LEU A 388 -9.37 -11.34 -11.68
CA LEU A 388 -10.81 -11.59 -11.61
C LEU A 388 -11.64 -10.33 -11.34
N MET A 389 -11.16 -9.41 -10.47
CA MET A 389 -11.91 -8.22 -10.10
C MET A 389 -11.68 -7.11 -11.14
N GLY A 390 -12.74 -6.78 -11.90
CA GLY A 390 -12.71 -5.66 -12.86
C GLY A 390 -12.85 -4.30 -12.17
N THR A 391 -12.77 -3.24 -12.96
CA THR A 391 -12.80 -1.85 -12.44
C THR A 391 -14.19 -1.36 -12.06
N THR A 392 -15.25 -1.98 -12.57
CA THR A 392 -16.64 -1.64 -12.19
C THR A 392 -17.02 -2.37 -10.92
N VAL A 393 -17.39 -1.61 -9.89
CA VAL A 393 -17.80 -2.11 -8.57
C VAL A 393 -19.31 -2.23 -8.53
N LEU A 394 -19.79 -3.38 -8.06
CA LEU A 394 -21.21 -3.72 -7.97
C LEU A 394 -21.65 -3.85 -6.50
N ASP A 395 -22.96 -3.69 -6.26
CA ASP A 395 -23.54 -4.03 -4.97
C ASP A 395 -23.89 -5.51 -4.91
N SER A 396 -23.24 -6.25 -4.00
CA SER A 396 -23.55 -7.66 -3.75
C SER A 396 -24.91 -7.87 -3.05
N GLY A 397 -25.48 -6.81 -2.48
CA GLY A 397 -26.69 -6.88 -1.63
C GLY A 397 -26.43 -7.49 -0.25
N VAL A 398 -25.15 -7.73 0.11
CA VAL A 398 -24.74 -8.26 1.42
C VAL A 398 -24.18 -7.15 2.27
N GLU A 399 -24.73 -6.98 3.47
CA GLU A 399 -24.16 -6.11 4.50
C GLU A 399 -22.95 -6.81 5.13
N ILE A 400 -21.83 -6.08 5.25
CA ILE A 400 -20.58 -6.57 5.80
C ILE A 400 -20.74 -6.78 7.31
N ALA A 401 -20.47 -7.99 7.76
CA ALA A 401 -20.42 -8.36 9.16
C ALA A 401 -19.58 -9.63 9.33
N GLU A 402 -19.28 -10.03 10.55
CA GLU A 402 -18.51 -11.23 10.84
C GLU A 402 -19.02 -12.44 10.04
N GLY A 403 -18.13 -13.10 9.30
CA GLY A 403 -18.43 -14.23 8.41
C GLY A 403 -19.23 -13.88 7.16
N ARG A 404 -19.46 -12.61 6.86
CA ARG A 404 -20.28 -12.13 5.74
C ARG A 404 -19.61 -11.00 4.97
N HIS A 405 -18.39 -11.21 4.48
CA HIS A 405 -17.70 -10.25 3.64
C HIS A 405 -17.84 -10.68 2.18
N VAL A 406 -18.73 -10.00 1.43
CA VAL A 406 -18.99 -10.29 0.01
C VAL A 406 -18.87 -9.03 -0.81
N TYR A 407 -17.90 -9.01 -1.70
CA TYR A 407 -17.63 -7.91 -2.62
C TYR A 407 -17.91 -8.35 -4.05
N ALA A 408 -18.55 -7.50 -4.85
CA ALA A 408 -18.93 -7.82 -6.23
C ALA A 408 -18.30 -6.81 -7.20
N HIS A 409 -17.71 -7.32 -8.25
CA HIS A 409 -17.18 -6.54 -9.37
C HIS A 409 -17.63 -7.15 -10.71
N CYS A 410 -17.57 -6.38 -11.78
CA CYS A 410 -17.59 -6.98 -13.10
C CYS A 410 -16.38 -7.92 -13.25
N LEU A 411 -16.61 -9.10 -13.85
CA LEU A 411 -15.53 -10.05 -14.10
C LEU A 411 -14.58 -9.50 -15.17
N ARG A 412 -13.31 -9.43 -14.84
CA ARG A 412 -12.29 -8.97 -15.78
C ARG A 412 -12.24 -9.86 -17.01
N GLY A 413 -12.29 -9.23 -18.20
CA GLY A 413 -12.18 -9.91 -19.48
C GLY A 413 -13.43 -10.69 -19.92
N ALA A 414 -14.57 -10.58 -19.21
CA ALA A 414 -15.81 -11.24 -19.58
C ALA A 414 -16.98 -10.23 -19.63
N SER A 415 -17.41 -9.87 -20.83
CA SER A 415 -18.52 -8.93 -21.02
C SER A 415 -19.82 -9.47 -20.40
N GLY A 416 -20.39 -8.69 -19.49
CA GLY A 416 -21.58 -9.07 -18.73
C GLY A 416 -21.30 -10.04 -17.57
N GLY A 417 -20.05 -10.46 -17.35
CA GLY A 417 -19.65 -11.35 -16.25
C GLY A 417 -19.55 -10.62 -14.91
N VAL A 418 -19.77 -11.34 -13.82
CA VAL A 418 -19.68 -10.86 -12.43
C VAL A 418 -18.68 -11.74 -11.65
N THR A 419 -17.86 -11.14 -10.83
CA THR A 419 -17.03 -11.82 -9.83
C THR A 419 -17.47 -11.46 -8.44
N LEU A 420 -17.59 -12.46 -7.57
CA LEU A 420 -17.79 -12.29 -6.14
C LEU A 420 -16.52 -12.68 -5.41
N LEU A 421 -16.02 -11.81 -4.54
CA LEU A 421 -15.05 -12.15 -3.52
C LEU A 421 -15.80 -12.43 -2.22
N VAL A 422 -15.72 -13.66 -1.72
CA VAL A 422 -16.35 -14.12 -0.49
C VAL A 422 -15.26 -14.46 0.53
N ILE A 423 -15.25 -13.75 1.65
CA ILE A 423 -14.31 -13.97 2.75
C ILE A 423 -15.09 -14.54 3.93
N ASN A 424 -14.84 -15.78 4.30
CA ASN A 424 -15.40 -16.39 5.50
C ASN A 424 -14.38 -16.36 6.63
N ASN A 425 -14.36 -15.26 7.39
CA ASN A 425 -13.51 -15.07 8.57
C ASN A 425 -14.12 -15.64 9.86
N SER A 426 -15.26 -16.35 9.78
CA SER A 426 -15.93 -16.98 10.93
C SER A 426 -15.42 -18.41 11.19
N ARG A 427 -15.92 -19.01 12.28
CA ARG A 427 -15.63 -20.40 12.67
C ARG A 427 -16.63 -21.42 12.10
N THR A 428 -17.64 -20.95 11.36
CA THR A 428 -18.70 -21.79 10.82
C THR A 428 -18.73 -21.74 9.29
N GLU A 429 -19.16 -22.84 8.68
CA GLU A 429 -19.44 -22.84 7.26
C GLU A 429 -20.55 -21.85 6.93
N THR A 430 -20.42 -21.17 5.82
CA THR A 430 -21.45 -20.27 5.28
C THR A 430 -21.78 -20.67 3.85
N ALA A 431 -22.98 -20.39 3.38
CA ALA A 431 -23.40 -20.71 2.03
C ALA A 431 -24.11 -19.51 1.36
N ILE A 432 -23.98 -19.46 0.03
CA ILE A 432 -24.65 -18.48 -0.83
C ILE A 432 -25.37 -19.24 -1.95
N GLU A 433 -26.60 -18.85 -2.24
CA GLU A 433 -27.29 -19.32 -3.45
C GLU A 433 -26.76 -18.56 -4.67
N VAL A 434 -26.11 -19.30 -5.58
CA VAL A 434 -25.57 -18.79 -6.84
C VAL A 434 -26.39 -19.37 -7.98
N PRO A 435 -27.24 -18.58 -8.67
CA PRO A 435 -28.23 -19.12 -9.62
C PRO A 435 -27.63 -19.59 -10.95
N LEU A 436 -26.31 -19.42 -11.14
CA LEU A 436 -25.60 -19.69 -12.40
C LEU A 436 -24.36 -20.54 -12.14
N GLU A 437 -23.93 -21.26 -13.17
CA GLU A 437 -22.61 -21.91 -13.16
C GLU A 437 -21.49 -20.90 -12.98
N SER A 438 -20.48 -21.27 -12.22
CA SER A 438 -19.36 -20.39 -11.91
C SER A 438 -18.03 -21.16 -11.88
N LYS A 439 -16.92 -20.44 -11.88
CA LYS A 439 -15.58 -20.96 -11.57
C LYS A 439 -15.17 -20.48 -10.19
N ARG A 440 -14.76 -21.41 -9.34
CA ARG A 440 -14.39 -21.19 -7.96
C ARG A 440 -12.87 -21.17 -7.80
N TYR A 441 -12.35 -20.16 -7.12
CA TYR A 441 -10.94 -20.00 -6.76
C TYR A 441 -10.87 -19.80 -5.25
N THR A 442 -10.65 -20.88 -4.50
CA THR A 442 -10.58 -20.83 -3.03
C THR A 442 -9.15 -20.88 -2.56
N LEU A 443 -8.73 -19.82 -1.86
CA LEU A 443 -7.50 -19.81 -1.08
C LEU A 443 -7.75 -20.34 0.32
N SER A 444 -6.86 -21.22 0.78
CA SER A 444 -6.90 -21.82 2.12
C SER A 444 -5.50 -22.11 2.64
N ALA A 445 -5.37 -22.16 3.96
CA ALA A 445 -4.20 -22.66 4.66
C ALA A 445 -4.60 -23.16 6.05
N GLU A 446 -4.04 -24.28 6.50
CA GLU A 446 -4.27 -24.85 7.82
C GLU A 446 -2.92 -25.20 8.47
N PRO A 447 -2.58 -24.61 9.64
CA PRO A 447 -3.28 -23.48 10.30
C PRO A 447 -3.16 -22.18 9.50
N LEU A 448 -4.04 -21.20 9.77
CA LEU A 448 -4.05 -19.90 9.06
C LEU A 448 -2.73 -19.11 9.12
N ARG A 449 -1.88 -19.41 10.10
CA ARG A 449 -0.54 -18.80 10.25
C ARG A 449 0.56 -19.45 9.40
N ARG A 450 0.20 -20.26 8.39
CA ARG A 450 1.16 -20.75 7.40
C ARG A 450 1.43 -19.68 6.34
N SER A 451 2.67 -19.69 5.81
CA SER A 451 3.07 -18.90 4.63
C SER A 451 2.85 -19.62 3.31
N ASP A 452 2.63 -20.94 3.33
CA ASP A 452 2.16 -21.67 2.15
C ASP A 452 0.65 -21.60 2.08
N VAL A 453 0.12 -21.38 0.88
CA VAL A 453 -1.33 -21.28 0.63
C VAL A 453 -1.72 -22.25 -0.50
N GLU A 454 -2.93 -22.78 -0.42
CA GLU A 454 -3.51 -23.64 -1.43
C GLU A 454 -4.56 -22.89 -2.25
N LEU A 455 -4.64 -23.21 -3.54
CA LEU A 455 -5.74 -22.86 -4.41
C LEU A 455 -6.54 -24.11 -4.74
N ASN A 456 -7.79 -24.17 -4.31
CA ASN A 456 -8.67 -25.35 -4.51
C ASN A 456 -8.02 -26.66 -4.03
N GLY A 457 -7.25 -26.64 -2.94
CA GLY A 457 -6.54 -27.78 -2.35
C GLY A 457 -5.17 -28.09 -2.98
N ALA A 458 -4.72 -27.34 -3.97
CA ALA A 458 -3.39 -27.49 -4.54
C ALA A 458 -2.45 -26.37 -4.05
N THR A 459 -1.29 -26.73 -3.50
CA THR A 459 -0.31 -25.77 -2.99
C THR A 459 0.21 -24.88 -4.12
N LEU A 460 0.20 -23.56 -3.91
CA LEU A 460 0.70 -22.57 -4.85
C LEU A 460 2.20 -22.35 -4.65
N ASN A 461 2.98 -22.61 -5.70
CA ASN A 461 4.40 -22.34 -5.73
C ASN A 461 4.79 -21.81 -7.12
N VAL A 462 5.81 -20.97 -7.16
CA VAL A 462 6.49 -20.58 -8.40
C VAL A 462 7.74 -21.45 -8.58
N ASP A 463 8.16 -21.60 -9.81
CA ASP A 463 9.44 -22.25 -10.09
C ASP A 463 10.64 -21.34 -9.76
N ASP A 464 11.86 -21.83 -9.96
CA ASP A 464 13.07 -21.04 -9.70
C ASP A 464 13.18 -19.81 -10.61
N GLY A 465 12.62 -19.85 -11.80
CA GLY A 465 12.56 -18.75 -12.76
C GLY A 465 11.45 -17.73 -12.48
N GLY A 466 10.56 -18.01 -11.53
CA GLY A 466 9.42 -17.16 -11.18
C GLY A 466 8.19 -17.38 -12.08
N ASP A 467 8.12 -18.50 -12.81
CA ASP A 467 6.94 -18.81 -13.60
C ASP A 467 5.81 -19.28 -12.67
N LEU A 468 4.62 -18.72 -12.89
CA LEU A 468 3.44 -18.98 -12.08
C LEU A 468 2.86 -20.37 -12.41
N PRO A 469 2.31 -21.10 -11.41
CA PRO A 469 1.54 -22.29 -11.68
C PRO A 469 0.26 -21.95 -12.44
N ALA A 470 -0.41 -22.97 -12.98
CA ALA A 470 -1.75 -22.80 -13.52
C ALA A 470 -2.71 -22.26 -12.44
N ILE A 471 -3.31 -21.12 -12.69
CA ILE A 471 -4.32 -20.50 -11.81
C ILE A 471 -5.69 -20.76 -12.46
N GLU A 472 -6.27 -21.91 -12.16
CA GLU A 472 -7.52 -22.36 -12.76
C GLU A 472 -8.63 -22.43 -11.71
N GLY A 473 -9.83 -22.01 -12.11
CA GLY A 473 -11.03 -22.14 -11.28
C GLY A 473 -11.65 -23.53 -11.39
N ALA A 474 -12.06 -24.10 -10.28
CA ALA A 474 -12.85 -25.32 -10.25
C ALA A 474 -14.29 -25.00 -10.69
N ALA A 475 -14.84 -25.83 -11.60
CA ALA A 475 -16.23 -25.70 -12.04
C ALA A 475 -17.18 -25.89 -10.84
N THR A 476 -18.18 -25.01 -10.73
CA THR A 476 -19.20 -25.03 -9.66
C THR A 476 -20.57 -24.90 -10.31
N THR A 477 -21.44 -25.86 -10.03
CA THR A 477 -22.82 -25.87 -10.54
C THR A 477 -23.66 -24.77 -9.88
N ALA A 478 -24.71 -24.35 -10.57
CA ALA A 478 -25.73 -23.48 -9.97
C ALA A 478 -26.37 -24.14 -8.73
N GLY A 479 -26.71 -23.32 -7.74
CA GLY A 479 -27.33 -23.76 -6.50
C GLY A 479 -26.61 -23.21 -5.26
N SER A 480 -26.70 -23.94 -4.17
CA SER A 480 -26.07 -23.57 -2.91
C SER A 480 -24.56 -23.85 -2.95
N VAL A 481 -23.77 -22.80 -2.81
CA VAL A 481 -22.29 -22.87 -2.76
C VAL A 481 -21.83 -22.63 -1.34
N SER A 482 -21.16 -23.63 -0.75
CA SER A 482 -20.60 -23.58 0.61
C SER A 482 -19.19 -23.02 0.64
N PHE A 483 -18.88 -22.28 1.70
CA PHE A 483 -17.57 -21.69 2.00
C PHE A 483 -17.14 -22.14 3.39
N ALA A 484 -16.08 -22.91 3.45
CA ALA A 484 -15.53 -23.40 4.72
C ALA A 484 -15.03 -22.24 5.61
N PRO A 485 -14.99 -22.44 6.94
CA PRO A 485 -14.37 -21.48 7.86
C PRO A 485 -12.94 -21.16 7.46
N GLY A 486 -12.52 -19.90 7.64
CA GLY A 486 -11.15 -19.50 7.39
C GLY A 486 -10.71 -19.62 5.91
N THR A 487 -11.63 -19.41 4.96
CA THR A 487 -11.32 -19.41 3.52
C THR A 487 -11.65 -18.11 2.84
N ILE A 488 -10.96 -17.85 1.74
CA ILE A 488 -11.19 -16.71 0.85
C ILE A 488 -11.47 -17.26 -0.55
N THR A 489 -12.62 -16.93 -1.12
CA THR A 489 -13.07 -17.49 -2.39
C THR A 489 -13.45 -16.41 -3.38
N PHE A 490 -12.92 -16.49 -4.60
CA PHE A 490 -13.46 -15.76 -5.74
C PHE A 490 -14.37 -16.69 -6.55
N LEU A 491 -15.56 -16.21 -6.90
CA LEU A 491 -16.50 -16.88 -7.79
C LEU A 491 -16.65 -16.08 -9.07
N ALA A 492 -16.16 -16.61 -10.18
CA ALA A 492 -16.29 -16.00 -11.49
C ALA A 492 -17.53 -16.53 -12.22
N ILE A 493 -18.53 -15.68 -12.44
CA ILE A 493 -19.81 -15.99 -13.11
C ILE A 493 -19.76 -15.35 -14.49
N GLU A 494 -19.23 -16.09 -15.47
CA GLU A 494 -18.93 -15.57 -16.82
C GLU A 494 -20.20 -15.14 -17.58
N ARG A 495 -21.31 -15.83 -17.35
CA ARG A 495 -22.56 -15.66 -18.11
C ARG A 495 -23.70 -15.04 -17.29
N SER A 496 -23.37 -14.13 -16.39
CA SER A 496 -24.39 -13.48 -15.57
C SER A 496 -25.30 -12.53 -16.37
N GLY A 497 -24.83 -12.00 -17.49
CA GLY A 497 -25.63 -11.09 -18.32
C GLY A 497 -25.82 -9.69 -17.74
N ASN A 498 -25.02 -9.31 -16.73
CA ASN A 498 -25.14 -8.02 -16.04
C ASN A 498 -24.88 -6.86 -17.00
N SER A 499 -25.86 -5.96 -17.13
CA SER A 499 -25.78 -4.83 -18.07
C SER A 499 -24.71 -3.80 -17.69
N ALA A 500 -24.40 -3.63 -16.40
CA ALA A 500 -23.36 -2.73 -15.93
C ALA A 500 -21.95 -3.21 -16.30
N CYS A 501 -21.79 -4.50 -16.67
CA CYS A 501 -20.54 -5.13 -17.05
C CYS A 501 -20.36 -5.29 -18.57
N ARG A 502 -21.23 -4.71 -19.39
CA ARG A 502 -21.07 -4.73 -20.85
C ARG A 502 -20.10 -3.61 -21.23
N GLY A 503 -18.90 -3.99 -21.72
CA GLY A 503 -17.84 -3.06 -22.10
C GLY A 503 -16.82 -2.75 -20.99
N SER A 504 -16.81 -3.54 -19.92
CA SER A 504 -15.78 -3.50 -18.88
C SER A 504 -14.63 -4.47 -19.19
#